data_70f4d25e44a5fb9cd269fb1129f7f7a1
#
_entry.id   70f4d25e44a5fb9cd269fb1129f7f7a1
#
_cell.length_a   1.000
_cell.length_b   1.000
_cell.length_c   1.000
_cell.angle_alpha   90.00
_cell.angle_beta   90.00
_cell.angle_gamma   90.00
#
_symmetry.space_group_name_H-M   'P 1'
#
loop_
_entity.id
_entity.type
_entity.pdbx_description
1 polymer ?
#
loop_
_entity_poly.entity_id
_entity_poly.type
_entity_poly.pdbx_seq_one_letter_code
_entity_poly.pdbx_strand_id
1 'polypeptide(L)'
;MDKTAKKILIVEDDQFLRDFYQELLTAEGYQIDVAPDGDIALEKLSQGGWDLVLLDIMLPKKDGLQILQDIKTTPPKSAIGPIVVLTNLGHDTVINKAFVLGAGGYLVKSALNPDEVLKEVKSFLQKS
;
A
#
# COMPACT_ATOMS: atom_id res chain seq x y z
N MET A 1 11.11 -16.18 20.90
CA MET A 1 11.46 -15.86 19.91
C MET A 1 11.02 -14.69 19.40
N ASP A 2 11.71 -14.02 19.05
CA ASP A 2 11.35 -12.82 18.55
C ASP A 2 10.90 -12.89 17.19
N LYS A 3 9.88 -12.25 16.87
CA LYS A 3 9.47 -12.16 15.58
C LYS A 3 9.66 -10.81 15.10
N THR A 4 10.32 -10.64 14.03
CA THR A 4 10.41 -9.36 13.36
C THR A 4 9.02 -8.93 12.92
N ALA A 5 8.61 -7.76 13.34
CA ALA A 5 7.32 -7.24 12.95
C ALA A 5 7.28 -7.03 11.45
N LYS A 6 6.13 -7.29 10.83
CA LYS A 6 5.94 -7.04 9.40
C LYS A 6 5.96 -5.53 9.15
N LYS A 7 6.59 -5.13 8.06
CA LYS A 7 6.74 -3.73 7.67
C LYS A 7 5.73 -3.38 6.58
N ILE A 8 4.93 -2.37 6.86
CA ILE A 8 3.88 -1.93 5.93
C ILE A 8 4.08 -0.46 5.60
N LEU A 9 4.09 -0.14 4.31
CA LEU A 9 4.12 1.25 3.85
C LEU A 9 2.71 1.65 3.45
N ILE A 10 2.24 2.77 3.99
CA ILE A 10 0.92 3.32 3.66
C ILE A 10 1.11 4.59 2.85
N VAL A 11 0.64 4.57 1.61
CA VAL A 11 0.73 5.71 0.72
C VAL A 11 -0.66 6.31 0.57
N GLU A 12 -0.90 7.43 1.23
CA GLU A 12 -2.20 8.07 1.30
C GLU A 12 -2.02 9.57 1.53
N ASP A 13 -2.60 10.41 0.68
CA ASP A 13 -2.46 11.85 0.82
C ASP A 13 -3.42 12.48 1.81
N ASP A 14 -4.55 11.83 2.08
CA ASP A 14 -5.51 12.32 3.07
C ASP A 14 -4.97 12.05 4.47
N GLN A 15 -4.67 13.11 5.21
CA GLN A 15 -4.05 12.97 6.53
C GLN A 15 -4.94 12.18 7.48
N PHE A 16 -6.24 12.38 7.45
CA PHE A 16 -7.16 11.70 8.34
C PHE A 16 -7.13 10.19 8.10
N LEU A 17 -7.21 9.76 6.85
CA LEU A 17 -7.16 8.34 6.51
C LEU A 17 -5.79 7.75 6.78
N ARG A 18 -4.73 8.50 6.48
CA ARG A 18 -3.37 8.05 6.73
C ARG A 18 -3.16 7.78 8.22
N ASP A 19 -3.59 8.71 9.06
CA ASP A 19 -3.47 8.56 10.51
C ASP A 19 -4.31 7.39 11.00
N PHE A 20 -5.51 7.23 10.45
CA PHE A 20 -6.40 6.13 10.82
C PHE A 20 -5.74 4.77 10.55
N TYR A 21 -5.23 4.58 9.33
CA TYR A 21 -4.57 3.31 8.99
C TYR A 21 -3.32 3.10 9.83
N GLN A 22 -2.55 4.15 10.04
CA GLN A 22 -1.33 4.05 10.82
C GLN A 22 -1.60 3.61 12.25
N GLU A 23 -2.57 4.24 12.90
CA GLU A 23 -2.91 3.90 14.27
C GLU A 23 -3.47 2.48 14.36
N LEU A 24 -4.37 2.15 13.45
CA LEU A 24 -5.01 0.85 13.44
C LEU A 24 -3.99 -0.28 13.31
N LEU A 25 -3.10 -0.16 12.36
CA LEU A 25 -2.13 -1.22 12.06
C LEU A 25 -0.97 -1.26 13.05
N THR A 26 -0.57 -0.10 13.56
CA THR A 26 0.44 -0.06 14.62
C THR A 26 -0.06 -0.79 15.87
N ALA A 27 -1.33 -0.63 16.20
CA ALA A 27 -1.91 -1.30 17.35
C ALA A 27 -1.90 -2.82 17.21
N GLU A 28 -1.85 -3.32 15.98
CA GLU A 28 -1.78 -4.78 15.73
C GLU A 28 -0.34 -5.31 15.77
N GLY A 29 0.63 -4.45 16.01
CA GLY A 29 2.02 -4.88 16.12
C GLY A 29 2.85 -4.75 14.86
N TYR A 30 2.29 -4.18 13.79
CA TYR A 30 3.06 -3.98 12.55
C TYR A 30 3.94 -2.73 12.66
N GLN A 31 5.04 -2.74 11.92
CA GLN A 31 5.90 -1.56 11.78
C GLN A 31 5.37 -0.76 10.59
N ILE A 32 4.95 0.48 10.86
CA ILE A 32 4.28 1.28 9.85
C ILE A 32 5.12 2.49 9.48
N ASP A 33 5.24 2.75 8.19
CA ASP A 33 5.73 4.03 7.69
C ASP A 33 4.69 4.57 6.73
N VAL A 34 4.73 5.86 6.48
CA VAL A 34 3.72 6.52 5.66
C VAL A 34 4.38 7.40 4.61
N ALA A 35 3.66 7.64 3.52
CA ALA A 35 4.09 8.56 2.48
C ALA A 35 2.86 9.38 2.04
N PRO A 36 2.91 10.71 2.13
CA PRO A 36 1.76 11.55 1.80
C PRO A 36 1.62 11.89 0.32
N ASP A 37 2.63 11.59 -0.49
CA ASP A 37 2.56 11.86 -1.93
C ASP A 37 3.40 10.85 -2.70
N GLY A 38 3.29 10.92 -4.03
CA GLY A 38 3.92 9.94 -4.90
C GLY A 38 5.45 10.02 -4.93
N ASP A 39 6.02 11.20 -4.76
CA ASP A 39 7.48 11.33 -4.78
C ASP A 39 8.10 10.67 -3.55
N ILE A 40 7.53 10.93 -2.38
CA ILE A 40 8.01 10.31 -1.14
C ILE A 40 7.76 8.81 -1.18
N ALA A 41 6.61 8.40 -1.72
CA ALA A 41 6.29 6.99 -1.84
C ALA A 41 7.32 6.25 -2.68
N LEU A 42 7.67 6.81 -3.84
CA LEU A 42 8.63 6.15 -4.72
C LEU A 42 10.00 6.06 -4.07
N GLU A 43 10.42 7.10 -3.36
CA GLU A 43 11.69 7.10 -2.64
C GLU A 43 11.73 5.96 -1.63
N LYS A 44 10.68 5.82 -0.83
CA LYS A 44 10.62 4.77 0.19
C LYS A 44 10.50 3.38 -0.42
N LEU A 45 9.69 3.24 -1.47
CA LEU A 45 9.54 1.96 -2.17
C LEU A 45 10.84 1.50 -2.80
N SER A 46 11.63 2.43 -3.32
CA SER A 46 12.89 2.10 -3.97
C SER A 46 13.90 1.45 -3.02
N GLN A 47 13.77 1.69 -1.73
CA GLN A 47 14.64 1.04 -0.74
C GLN A 47 14.28 -0.44 -0.59
N GLY A 48 13.02 -0.80 -0.77
CA GLY A 48 12.56 -2.16 -0.61
C GLY A 48 12.40 -2.58 0.84
N GLY A 49 12.17 -3.86 1.05
CA GLY A 49 12.05 -4.41 2.40
C GLY A 49 10.66 -4.31 3.02
N TRP A 50 9.68 -3.90 2.24
CA TRP A 50 8.31 -3.81 2.72
C TRP A 50 7.62 -5.16 2.56
N ASP A 51 6.88 -5.58 3.59
CA ASP A 51 6.11 -6.83 3.50
C ASP A 51 4.76 -6.62 2.82
N LEU A 52 4.26 -5.38 2.88
CA LEU A 52 3.01 -5.01 2.24
C LEU A 52 3.04 -3.51 1.95
N VAL A 53 2.46 -3.10 0.84
CA VAL A 53 2.32 -1.69 0.50
C VAL A 53 0.85 -1.42 0.22
N LEU A 54 0.27 -0.45 0.93
CA LEU A 54 -1.08 0.04 0.65
C LEU A 54 -0.92 1.34 -0.12
N LEU A 55 -1.36 1.35 -1.37
CA LEU A 55 -1.08 2.43 -2.30
C LEU A 55 -2.35 3.06 -2.84
N ASP A 56 -2.61 4.30 -2.44
CA ASP A 56 -3.72 5.06 -3.01
C ASP A 56 -3.41 5.35 -4.47
N ILE A 57 -4.40 5.17 -5.33
CA ILE A 57 -4.24 5.44 -6.76
C ILE A 57 -4.20 6.94 -7.03
N MET A 58 -5.04 7.72 -6.33
CA MET A 58 -5.16 9.15 -6.58
C MET A 58 -4.27 9.93 -5.64
N LEU A 59 -3.05 10.22 -6.08
CA LEU A 59 -2.06 10.92 -5.28
C LEU A 59 -1.59 12.19 -5.97
N PRO A 60 -1.18 13.20 -5.19
CA PRO A 60 -0.51 14.36 -5.77
C PRO A 60 0.91 13.99 -6.20
N LYS A 61 1.47 14.79 -7.08
CA LYS A 61 2.82 14.70 -7.63
C LYS A 61 3.02 13.52 -8.55
N LYS A 62 2.84 12.29 -8.06
CA LYS A 62 2.98 11.11 -8.89
C LYS A 62 1.91 10.13 -8.44
N ASP A 63 0.96 9.79 -9.31
CA ASP A 63 -0.15 8.92 -8.93
C ASP A 63 0.24 7.46 -8.81
N GLY A 64 -0.68 6.66 -8.29
CA GLY A 64 -0.39 5.25 -8.01
C GLY A 64 -0.03 4.42 -9.22
N LEU A 65 -0.64 4.68 -10.37
CA LEU A 65 -0.31 3.93 -11.58
C LEU A 65 1.10 4.25 -12.05
N GLN A 66 1.51 5.52 -11.95
CA GLN A 66 2.89 5.90 -12.29
C GLN A 66 3.90 5.25 -11.36
N ILE A 67 3.56 5.17 -10.08
CA ILE A 67 4.43 4.49 -9.10
C ILE A 67 4.61 3.03 -9.47
N LEU A 68 3.51 2.34 -9.80
CA LEU A 68 3.58 0.94 -10.21
C LEU A 68 4.44 0.77 -11.46
N GLN A 69 4.28 1.67 -12.43
CA GLN A 69 5.08 1.63 -13.64
C GLN A 69 6.56 1.83 -13.33
N ASP A 70 6.88 2.78 -12.47
CA ASP A 70 8.26 3.07 -12.11
C ASP A 70 8.92 1.91 -11.40
N ILE A 71 8.19 1.24 -10.50
CA ILE A 71 8.71 0.09 -9.77
C ILE A 71 8.93 -1.10 -10.71
N LYS A 72 8.05 -1.24 -11.69
CA LYS A 72 8.20 -2.30 -12.70
C LYS A 72 9.41 -2.05 -13.57
N THR A 73 9.65 -0.81 -13.95
CA THR A 73 10.77 -0.43 -14.81
C THR A 73 12.10 -0.46 -14.06
N THR A 74 12.09 0.04 -12.81
CA THR A 74 13.29 0.10 -11.98
C THR A 74 12.98 -0.55 -10.64
N PRO A 75 13.20 -1.86 -10.51
CA PRO A 75 12.83 -2.58 -9.29
C PRO A 75 13.53 -2.04 -8.05
N PRO A 76 12.91 -2.21 -6.86
CA PRO A 76 13.50 -1.76 -5.60
C PRO A 76 14.81 -2.47 -5.30
N LYS A 77 15.61 -1.86 -4.42
CA LYS A 77 16.92 -2.42 -4.04
C LYS A 77 16.80 -3.77 -3.34
N SER A 78 15.73 -3.98 -2.59
CA SER A 78 15.45 -5.29 -2.03
C SER A 78 13.98 -5.62 -2.28
N ALA A 79 13.62 -6.89 -2.15
CA ALA A 79 12.28 -7.36 -2.49
C ALA A 79 11.20 -6.69 -1.66
N ILE A 80 10.02 -6.55 -2.25
CA ILE A 80 8.85 -6.06 -1.55
C ILE A 80 7.73 -7.08 -1.71
N GLY A 81 6.83 -7.10 -0.73
CA GLY A 81 5.63 -7.92 -0.80
C GLY A 81 4.59 -7.28 -1.71
N PRO A 82 3.35 -7.75 -1.66
CA PRO A 82 2.32 -7.27 -2.57
C PRO A 82 2.03 -5.79 -2.39
N ILE A 83 1.73 -5.13 -3.51
CA ILE A 83 1.24 -3.75 -3.51
C ILE A 83 -0.26 -3.85 -3.70
N VAL A 84 -1.01 -3.41 -2.69
CA VAL A 84 -2.47 -3.45 -2.71
C VAL A 84 -2.95 -2.02 -2.91
N VAL A 85 -3.68 -1.79 -4.01
CA VAL A 85 -4.12 -0.44 -4.31
C VAL A 85 -5.39 -0.09 -3.53
N LEU A 86 -5.43 1.16 -3.06
CA LEU A 86 -6.60 1.70 -2.38
C LEU A 86 -7.35 2.56 -3.38
N THR A 87 -8.65 2.31 -3.52
CA THR A 87 -9.43 2.99 -4.54
C THR A 87 -10.84 3.28 -4.03
N ASN A 88 -11.55 4.16 -4.73
CA ASN A 88 -12.96 4.38 -4.47
C ASN A 88 -13.78 3.54 -5.45
N LEU A 89 -15.07 3.43 -5.19
CA LEU A 89 -15.96 2.68 -6.06
C LEU A 89 -15.98 3.28 -7.48
N GLY A 90 -16.22 2.42 -8.46
CA GLY A 90 -16.40 2.86 -9.83
C GLY A 90 -15.13 3.03 -10.64
N HIS A 91 -13.99 2.53 -10.16
CA HIS A 91 -12.72 2.69 -10.85
C HIS A 91 -12.20 1.38 -11.45
N ASP A 92 -13.09 0.59 -12.06
CA ASP A 92 -12.72 -0.74 -12.59
C ASP A 92 -11.59 -0.68 -13.61
N THR A 93 -11.62 0.31 -14.50
CA THR A 93 -10.57 0.47 -15.50
C THR A 93 -9.21 0.72 -14.85
N VAL A 94 -9.19 1.54 -13.81
CA VAL A 94 -7.97 1.86 -13.08
C VAL A 94 -7.47 0.63 -12.34
N ILE A 95 -8.37 -0.12 -11.74
CA ILE A 95 -8.01 -1.37 -11.04
C ILE A 95 -7.38 -2.36 -12.01
N ASN A 96 -7.97 -2.52 -13.20
CA ASN A 96 -7.42 -3.43 -14.21
C ASN A 96 -6.03 -3.00 -14.65
N LYS A 97 -5.80 -1.70 -14.85
CA LYS A 97 -4.49 -1.19 -15.20
C LYS A 97 -3.48 -1.45 -14.09
N ALA A 98 -3.90 -1.30 -12.84
CA ALA A 98 -3.02 -1.55 -11.71
C ALA A 98 -2.57 -3.01 -11.69
N PHE A 99 -3.46 -3.96 -11.95
CA PHE A 99 -3.10 -5.37 -12.01
C PHE A 99 -2.11 -5.65 -13.14
N VAL A 100 -2.32 -5.04 -14.31
CA VAL A 100 -1.39 -5.19 -15.43
C VAL A 100 0.00 -4.69 -15.05
N LEU A 101 0.06 -3.64 -14.21
CA LEU A 101 1.32 -3.07 -13.77
C LEU A 101 1.91 -3.74 -12.53
N GLY A 102 1.30 -4.83 -12.06
CA GLY A 102 1.89 -5.63 -11.00
C GLY A 102 1.26 -5.53 -9.63
N ALA A 103 0.12 -4.85 -9.49
CA ALA A 103 -0.57 -4.80 -8.20
C ALA A 103 -1.01 -6.21 -7.79
N GLY A 104 -0.92 -6.51 -6.50
CA GLY A 104 -1.29 -7.81 -5.97
C GLY A 104 -2.72 -7.89 -5.47
N GLY A 105 -3.42 -6.77 -5.41
CA GLY A 105 -4.80 -6.74 -4.95
C GLY A 105 -5.32 -5.32 -4.88
N TYR A 106 -6.55 -5.17 -4.42
CA TYR A 106 -7.11 -3.84 -4.21
C TYR A 106 -8.08 -3.85 -3.02
N LEU A 107 -8.31 -2.68 -2.44
CA LEU A 107 -9.30 -2.46 -1.40
C LEU A 107 -10.11 -1.22 -1.77
N VAL A 108 -11.43 -1.29 -1.53
CA VAL A 108 -12.30 -0.15 -1.78
C VAL A 108 -12.40 0.64 -0.48
N LYS A 109 -11.85 1.85 -0.48
CA LYS A 109 -11.70 2.65 0.74
C LYS A 109 -12.99 2.85 1.53
N SER A 110 -14.09 3.11 0.85
CA SER A 110 -15.34 3.42 1.51
C SER A 110 -16.15 2.21 1.95
N ALA A 111 -15.70 1.01 1.57
CA ALA A 111 -16.44 -0.22 1.82
C ALA A 111 -15.98 -0.97 3.07
N LEU A 112 -14.89 -0.56 3.71
CA LEU A 112 -14.28 -1.32 4.77
C LEU A 112 -14.35 -0.61 6.12
N ASN A 113 -14.73 -1.34 7.16
CA ASN A 113 -14.62 -0.85 8.53
C ASN A 113 -13.27 -1.30 9.10
N PRO A 114 -12.89 -0.86 10.31
CA PRO A 114 -11.58 -1.21 10.87
C PRO A 114 -11.29 -2.70 10.93
N ASP A 115 -12.27 -3.51 11.32
CA ASP A 115 -12.07 -4.94 11.44
C ASP A 115 -11.81 -5.57 10.07
N GLU A 116 -12.49 -5.08 9.04
CA GLU A 116 -12.31 -5.56 7.68
C GLU A 116 -10.95 -5.18 7.13
N VAL A 117 -10.46 -3.98 7.43
CA VAL A 117 -9.11 -3.58 7.03
C VAL A 117 -8.08 -4.52 7.63
N LEU A 118 -8.20 -4.82 8.93
CA LEU A 118 -7.27 -5.73 9.61
C LEU A 118 -7.31 -7.12 8.99
N LYS A 119 -8.50 -7.61 8.69
CA LYS A 119 -8.67 -8.92 8.09
C LYS A 119 -8.00 -9.00 6.71
N GLU A 120 -8.22 -7.98 5.88
CA GLU A 120 -7.65 -7.95 4.54
C GLU A 120 -6.13 -7.83 4.59
N VAL A 121 -5.61 -6.98 5.46
CA VAL A 121 -4.17 -6.83 5.61
C VAL A 121 -3.53 -8.16 6.02
N LYS A 122 -4.12 -8.86 6.99
CA LYS A 122 -3.61 -10.16 7.40
C LYS A 122 -3.62 -11.16 6.24
N SER A 123 -4.69 -11.13 5.45
CA SER A 123 -4.83 -12.03 4.31
C SER A 123 -3.69 -11.79 3.30
N PHE A 124 -3.43 -10.54 2.96
CA PHE A 124 -2.36 -10.23 2.01
C PHE A 124 -0.99 -10.59 2.55
N LEU A 125 -0.74 -10.38 3.83
CA LEU A 125 0.54 -10.72 4.44
C LEU A 125 0.78 -12.23 4.46
N GLN A 126 -0.28 -13.01 4.61
CA GLN A 126 -0.15 -14.46 4.62
C GLN A 126 0.09 -15.06 3.24
N LYS A 127 -0.30 -14.36 2.19
CA LYS A 127 -0.12 -14.84 0.83
C LYS A 127 1.29 -14.61 0.29
N SER A 128 2.03 -13.75 0.91
CA SER A 128 3.36 -13.40 0.38
C SER A 128 4.53 -14.22 0.97
#